data_3af2b847a97705f525ded2b702dd8bd3
#
_entry.id   3af2b847a97705f525ded2b702dd8bd3
#
_cell.length_a   1.000
_cell.length_b   1.000
_cell.length_c   1.000
_cell.angle_alpha   90.00
_cell.angle_beta   90.00
_cell.angle_gamma   90.00
#
_symmetry.space_group_name_H-M   'P 1'
#
loop_
_entity.id
_entity.type
_entity.pdbx_description
1 polymer ?
#
loop_
_entity_poly.entity_id
_entity_poly.type
_entity_poly.pdbx_seq_one_letter_code
_entity_poly.pdbx_strand_id
1 'polypeptide(L)'
;DRARSRGLGDVYKRQGRDLNSARALNVVLKEHFSEEQIYRIDHYLGKETVQNLMAVRFGNMLFEPLWNSQYIDHIQVTVAESVGVEGRGSYYDQAGAMRDMVQNHLMQLLCLIAMEPPAKFSPDAVRDEKLKVIRALDPINSKDIVRGQYSAVGTEKGYLEAVENPR
;
A
#
# COMPACT_ATOMS: atom_id res chain seq x y z
N ASP A 1 26.82 -5.49 18.48
CA ASP A 1 27.12 -6.05 17.15
C ASP A 1 26.11 -7.09 16.64
N ARG A 2 25.39 -7.79 17.51
CA ARG A 2 24.29 -8.68 17.10
C ARG A 2 23.03 -7.93 16.65
N ALA A 3 22.86 -6.67 17.04
CA ALA A 3 21.76 -5.83 16.58
C ALA A 3 21.94 -5.34 15.13
N ARG A 4 23.17 -5.22 14.66
CA ARG A 4 23.47 -4.78 13.28
C ARG A 4 23.24 -5.86 12.23
N SER A 5 23.43 -7.12 12.55
CA SER A 5 23.25 -8.23 11.59
C SER A 5 21.82 -8.76 11.49
N ARG A 6 20.92 -8.43 12.46
CA ARG A 6 19.49 -8.71 12.42
C ARG A 6 18.67 -7.54 11.91
N GLY A 7 19.35 -6.45 11.52
CA GLY A 7 18.80 -5.14 11.36
C GLY A 7 17.62 -5.04 10.41
N LEU A 8 17.84 -4.56 9.25
CA LEU A 8 16.83 -4.06 8.33
C LEU A 8 15.83 -5.12 7.83
N GLY A 9 16.22 -6.38 7.67
CA GLY A 9 15.34 -7.44 7.18
C GLY A 9 14.26 -7.87 8.19
N ASP A 10 14.56 -7.90 9.49
CA ASP A 10 13.59 -8.28 10.51
C ASP A 10 12.61 -7.16 10.85
N VAL A 11 13.03 -5.91 10.76
CA VAL A 11 12.15 -4.74 10.92
C VAL A 11 11.18 -4.63 9.75
N TYR A 12 11.61 -4.94 8.55
CA TYR A 12 10.76 -4.99 7.35
C TYR A 12 9.63 -6.01 7.48
N LYS A 13 9.87 -7.17 8.08
CA LYS A 13 8.85 -8.21 8.30
C LYS A 13 7.92 -7.94 9.49
N ARG A 14 8.16 -6.91 10.30
CA ARG A 14 7.40 -6.58 11.52
C ARG A 14 6.70 -5.24 11.45
N GLN A 15 6.00 -4.97 10.36
CA GLN A 15 5.23 -3.72 10.18
C GLN A 15 4.00 -3.59 11.10
N GLY A 16 3.74 -4.58 11.93
CA GLY A 16 2.52 -4.70 12.71
C GLY A 16 1.43 -5.45 11.93
N ARG A 17 0.59 -6.18 12.64
CA ARG A 17 -0.55 -6.93 12.07
C ARG A 17 -1.87 -6.16 12.18
N ASP A 18 -1.92 -5.22 13.09
CA ASP A 18 -3.06 -4.38 13.43
C ASP A 18 -2.59 -3.01 13.95
N LEU A 19 -3.55 -2.15 14.25
CA LEU A 19 -3.28 -0.80 14.75
C LEU A 19 -2.46 -0.78 16.04
N ASN A 20 -2.71 -1.72 16.96
CA ASN A 20 -2.04 -1.75 18.26
C ASN A 20 -0.58 -2.18 18.12
N SER A 21 -0.31 -3.24 17.36
CA SER A 21 1.05 -3.70 17.08
C SER A 21 1.86 -2.69 16.26
N ALA A 22 1.22 -1.98 15.32
CA ALA A 22 1.86 -0.89 14.58
C ALA A 22 2.23 0.30 15.48
N ARG A 23 1.35 0.68 16.41
CA ARG A 23 1.63 1.72 17.41
C ARG A 23 2.76 1.32 18.34
N ALA A 24 2.74 0.09 18.85
CA ALA A 24 3.81 -0.44 19.72
C ALA A 24 5.16 -0.41 18.99
N LEU A 25 5.20 -0.84 17.74
CA LEU A 25 6.41 -0.77 16.92
C LEU A 25 6.92 0.67 16.75
N ASN A 26 6.02 1.61 16.48
CA ASN A 26 6.39 3.03 16.36
C ASN A 26 6.95 3.61 17.67
N VAL A 27 6.44 3.21 18.83
CA VAL A 27 7.00 3.61 20.13
C VAL A 27 8.44 3.14 20.24
N VAL A 28 8.68 1.84 20.01
CA VAL A 28 10.04 1.26 20.08
C VAL A 28 11.00 1.93 19.10
N LEU A 29 10.55 2.21 17.87
CA LEU A 29 11.38 2.89 16.88
C LEU A 29 11.77 4.30 17.33
N LYS A 30 10.83 5.07 17.89
CA LYS A 30 11.07 6.45 18.36
C LYS A 30 11.97 6.55 19.58
N GLU A 31 12.09 5.48 20.38
CA GLU A 31 13.05 5.41 21.49
C GLU A 31 14.51 5.36 21.01
N HIS A 32 14.74 4.89 19.79
CA HIS A 32 16.09 4.62 19.27
C HIS A 32 16.47 5.46 18.04
N PHE A 33 15.48 5.99 17.32
CA PHE A 33 15.68 6.70 16.05
C PHE A 33 14.83 7.96 16.00
N SER A 34 15.36 9.05 15.42
CA SER A 34 14.57 10.21 15.03
C SER A 34 13.77 9.91 13.76
N GLU A 35 12.71 10.67 13.49
CA GLU A 35 11.84 10.43 12.32
C GLU A 35 12.61 10.55 11.00
N GLU A 36 13.62 11.40 10.93
CA GLU A 36 14.47 11.58 9.75
C GLU A 36 15.35 10.36 9.45
N GLN A 37 15.54 9.48 10.43
CA GLN A 37 16.30 8.22 10.28
C GLN A 37 15.40 7.05 9.89
N ILE A 38 14.07 7.23 9.87
CA ILE A 38 13.10 6.15 9.61
C ILE A 38 12.53 6.29 8.21
N TYR A 39 12.81 5.32 7.34
CA TYR A 39 12.27 5.25 5.99
C TYR A 39 11.23 4.13 5.88
N ARG A 40 9.96 4.51 5.75
CA ARG A 40 8.86 3.57 5.50
C ARG A 40 8.68 3.43 4.00
N ILE A 41 9.14 2.32 3.46
CA ILE A 41 9.20 2.08 2.02
C ILE A 41 7.99 1.25 1.58
N ASP A 42 7.28 1.76 0.58
CA ASP A 42 6.34 1.01 -0.23
C ASP A 42 6.92 0.88 -1.64
N HIS A 43 7.20 -0.35 -2.09
CA HIS A 43 7.90 -0.58 -3.36
C HIS A 43 7.06 -0.21 -4.59
N TYR A 44 5.73 -0.09 -4.47
CA TYR A 44 4.88 0.42 -5.55
C TYR A 44 5.18 1.89 -5.87
N LEU A 45 5.55 2.67 -4.86
CA LEU A 45 5.96 4.06 -5.06
C LEU A 45 7.29 4.18 -5.82
N GLY A 46 8.08 3.12 -5.90
CA GLY A 46 9.30 3.04 -6.69
C GLY A 46 9.08 2.65 -8.16
N LYS A 47 7.87 2.19 -8.53
CA LYS A 47 7.56 1.84 -9.91
C LYS A 47 7.51 3.12 -10.77
N GLU A 48 8.16 3.09 -11.93
CA GLU A 48 8.23 4.23 -12.85
C GLU A 48 6.84 4.74 -13.24
N THR A 49 5.91 3.85 -13.53
CA THR A 49 4.52 4.20 -13.86
C THR A 49 3.81 4.97 -12.73
N VAL A 50 4.12 4.66 -11.48
CA VAL A 50 3.55 5.35 -10.31
C VAL A 50 4.21 6.72 -10.12
N GLN A 51 5.53 6.82 -10.32
CA GLN A 51 6.24 8.10 -10.26
C GLN A 51 5.78 9.04 -11.38
N ASN A 52 5.57 8.51 -12.58
CA ASN A 52 5.04 9.27 -13.71
C ASN A 52 3.65 9.87 -13.45
N LEU A 53 2.85 9.28 -12.58
CA LEU A 53 1.55 9.82 -12.21
C LEU A 53 1.66 11.23 -11.62
N MET A 54 2.68 11.49 -10.80
CA MET A 54 2.95 12.82 -10.24
C MET A 54 3.29 13.84 -11.34
N ALA A 55 4.10 13.43 -12.31
CA ALA A 55 4.46 14.28 -13.43
C ALA A 55 3.24 14.57 -14.34
N VAL A 56 2.41 13.57 -14.60
CA VAL A 56 1.16 13.73 -15.38
C VAL A 56 0.20 14.70 -14.70
N ARG A 57 0.03 14.57 -13.39
CA ARG A 57 -0.94 15.40 -12.64
C ARG A 57 -0.45 16.82 -12.40
N PHE A 58 0.78 17.00 -11.99
CA PHE A 58 1.29 18.28 -11.48
C PHE A 58 2.33 18.95 -12.38
N GLY A 59 2.77 18.27 -13.42
CA GLY A 59 3.68 18.82 -14.41
C GLY A 59 3.08 18.98 -15.80
N ASN A 60 1.78 18.74 -15.96
CA ASN A 60 1.13 18.75 -17.27
C ASN A 60 -0.09 19.69 -17.27
N MET A 61 0.06 20.81 -17.95
CA MET A 61 -0.97 21.87 -18.05
C MET A 61 -2.29 21.39 -18.68
N LEU A 62 -2.29 20.29 -19.42
CA LEU A 62 -3.53 19.75 -20.02
C LEU A 62 -4.36 18.97 -18.99
N PHE A 63 -3.71 18.23 -18.09
CA PHE A 63 -4.42 17.38 -17.15
C PHE A 63 -4.73 18.06 -15.82
N GLU A 64 -3.88 18.97 -15.36
CA GLU A 64 -4.05 19.63 -14.07
C GLU A 64 -5.45 20.27 -13.88
N PRO A 65 -5.98 21.09 -14.82
CA PRO A 65 -7.30 21.70 -14.67
C PRO A 65 -8.47 20.71 -14.77
N LEU A 66 -8.26 19.54 -15.36
CA LEU A 66 -9.27 18.51 -15.55
C LEU A 66 -9.30 17.45 -14.44
N TRP A 67 -8.31 17.46 -13.56
CA TRP A 67 -8.16 16.42 -12.52
C TRP A 67 -8.95 16.76 -11.26
N ASN A 68 -10.25 16.78 -11.38
CA ASN A 68 -11.17 17.09 -10.29
C ASN A 68 -12.54 16.44 -10.51
N SER A 69 -13.42 16.51 -9.52
CA SER A 69 -14.75 15.88 -9.52
C SER A 69 -15.73 16.42 -10.55
N GLN A 70 -15.43 17.53 -11.23
CA GLN A 70 -16.27 18.03 -12.31
C GLN A 70 -16.06 17.25 -13.61
N TYR A 71 -14.87 16.69 -13.80
CA TYR A 71 -14.48 16.03 -15.05
C TYR A 71 -14.18 14.53 -14.86
N ILE A 72 -13.85 14.08 -13.65
CA ILE A 72 -13.57 12.68 -13.35
C ILE A 72 -14.78 12.10 -12.61
N ASP A 73 -15.44 11.14 -13.25
CA ASP A 73 -16.60 10.46 -12.70
C ASP A 73 -16.19 9.46 -11.58
N HIS A 74 -15.22 8.61 -11.85
CA HIS A 74 -14.73 7.62 -10.89
C HIS A 74 -13.29 7.22 -11.15
N ILE A 75 -12.69 6.54 -10.18
CA ILE A 75 -11.33 6.01 -10.22
C ILE A 75 -11.38 4.50 -9.98
N GLN A 76 -10.74 3.74 -10.85
CA GLN A 76 -10.53 2.31 -10.67
C GLN A 76 -9.04 2.02 -10.51
N VAL A 77 -8.67 1.35 -9.42
CA VAL A 77 -7.29 0.91 -9.17
C VAL A 77 -7.26 -0.61 -9.25
N THR A 78 -6.64 -1.13 -10.29
CA THR A 78 -6.52 -2.57 -10.51
C THR A 78 -5.06 -3.01 -10.34
N VAL A 79 -4.84 -4.01 -9.50
CA VAL A 79 -3.57 -4.71 -9.39
C VAL A 79 -3.83 -6.16 -9.71
N ALA A 80 -3.38 -6.59 -10.89
CA ALA A 80 -3.48 -7.96 -11.35
C ALA A 80 -2.07 -8.53 -11.48
N GLU A 81 -1.79 -9.60 -10.77
CA GLU A 81 -0.50 -10.29 -10.81
C GLU A 81 -0.68 -11.68 -11.39
N SER A 82 0.28 -12.10 -12.22
CA SER A 82 0.29 -13.45 -12.80
C SER A 82 0.84 -14.51 -11.83
N VAL A 83 1.44 -14.06 -10.73
CA VAL A 83 2.07 -14.94 -9.72
C VAL A 83 1.08 -15.17 -8.58
N GLY A 84 0.88 -16.44 -8.23
CA GLY A 84 0.07 -16.85 -7.07
C GLY A 84 0.81 -16.62 -5.75
N VAL A 85 0.30 -17.23 -4.67
CA VAL A 85 0.89 -17.08 -3.32
C VAL A 85 2.26 -17.77 -3.18
N GLU A 86 2.56 -18.75 -4.06
CA GLU A 86 3.80 -19.53 -4.06
C GLU A 86 4.22 -19.96 -2.64
N GLY A 87 5.50 -19.82 -2.27
CA GLY A 87 6.02 -20.14 -0.94
C GLY A 87 5.59 -19.22 0.21
N ARG A 88 4.70 -18.22 -0.05
CA ARG A 88 4.18 -17.28 0.95
C ARG A 88 2.76 -17.61 1.42
N GLY A 89 2.25 -18.79 1.08
CA GLY A 89 0.86 -19.18 1.36
C GLY A 89 0.48 -19.01 2.84
N SER A 90 1.30 -19.48 3.77
CA SER A 90 1.05 -19.36 5.21
C SER A 90 0.97 -17.91 5.71
N TYR A 91 1.80 -17.03 5.15
CA TYR A 91 1.72 -15.60 5.45
C TYR A 91 0.46 -14.98 4.87
N TYR A 92 0.19 -15.23 3.59
CA TYR A 92 -0.96 -14.63 2.91
C TYR A 92 -2.29 -15.09 3.49
N ASP A 93 -2.41 -16.34 3.92
CA ASP A 93 -3.61 -16.86 4.57
C ASP A 93 -3.96 -16.13 5.88
N GLN A 94 -2.95 -15.62 6.58
CA GLN A 94 -3.13 -14.80 7.78
C GLN A 94 -3.37 -13.32 7.48
N ALA A 95 -2.73 -12.76 6.45
CA ALA A 95 -2.80 -11.36 6.10
C ALA A 95 -4.01 -11.04 5.20
N GLY A 96 -4.17 -11.80 4.14
CA GLY A 96 -5.15 -11.58 3.08
C GLY A 96 -4.86 -10.35 2.23
N ALA A 97 -5.57 -10.21 1.12
CA ALA A 97 -5.39 -9.12 0.18
C ALA A 97 -5.59 -7.72 0.80
N MET A 98 -6.47 -7.60 1.80
CA MET A 98 -6.73 -6.32 2.44
C MET A 98 -5.47 -5.77 3.13
N ARG A 99 -4.72 -6.60 3.86
CA ARG A 99 -3.50 -6.16 4.55
C ARG A 99 -2.27 -6.18 3.66
N ASP A 100 -2.20 -7.14 2.72
CA ASP A 100 -1.02 -7.32 1.88
C ASP A 100 -0.97 -6.35 0.69
N MET A 101 -2.12 -5.90 0.21
CA MET A 101 -2.22 -5.07 -1.00
C MET A 101 -3.01 -3.77 -0.81
N VAL A 102 -4.19 -3.82 -0.19
CA VAL A 102 -5.10 -2.67 -0.18
C VAL A 102 -4.62 -1.58 0.76
N GLN A 103 -4.41 -1.89 2.04
CA GLN A 103 -4.08 -0.87 3.05
C GLN A 103 -2.67 -0.26 2.92
N ASN A 104 -1.86 -0.77 2.00
CA ASN A 104 -0.54 -0.24 1.68
C ASN A 104 -0.51 0.27 0.23
N HIS A 105 -0.28 -0.61 -0.74
CA HIS A 105 -0.02 -0.25 -2.13
C HIS A 105 -1.19 0.48 -2.80
N LEU A 106 -2.42 -0.06 -2.70
CA LEU A 106 -3.57 0.57 -3.33
C LEU A 106 -3.94 1.91 -2.68
N MET A 107 -3.82 2.00 -1.35
CA MET A 107 -4.04 3.26 -0.65
C MET A 107 -3.01 4.32 -1.01
N GLN A 108 -1.75 3.94 -1.22
CA GLN A 108 -0.73 4.88 -1.73
C GLN A 108 -1.05 5.38 -3.13
N LEU A 109 -1.48 4.48 -4.04
CA LEU A 109 -1.93 4.87 -5.38
C LEU A 109 -3.14 5.81 -5.33
N LEU A 110 -4.13 5.46 -4.52
CA LEU A 110 -5.32 6.31 -4.32
C LEU A 110 -4.92 7.70 -3.81
N CYS A 111 -4.03 7.77 -2.83
CA CYS A 111 -3.55 9.06 -2.34
C CYS A 111 -2.87 9.88 -3.44
N LEU A 112 -1.99 9.28 -4.24
CA LEU A 112 -1.34 9.98 -5.36
C LEU A 112 -2.33 10.44 -6.43
N ILE A 113 -3.41 9.70 -6.64
CA ILE A 113 -4.44 10.04 -7.62
C ILE A 113 -5.35 11.16 -7.10
N ALA A 114 -5.71 11.15 -5.82
CA ALA A 114 -6.76 12.01 -5.26
C ALA A 114 -6.24 13.22 -4.47
N MET A 115 -4.95 13.26 -4.09
CA MET A 115 -4.41 14.38 -3.31
C MET A 115 -4.40 15.68 -4.11
N GLU A 116 -4.49 16.81 -3.41
CA GLU A 116 -4.29 18.12 -4.02
C GLU A 116 -2.79 18.38 -4.33
N PRO A 117 -2.48 19.32 -5.24
CA PRO A 117 -1.10 19.72 -5.47
C PRO A 117 -0.44 20.20 -4.17
N PRO A 118 0.69 19.62 -3.76
CA PRO A 118 1.37 20.08 -2.56
C PRO A 118 1.94 21.49 -2.78
N ALA A 119 1.89 22.35 -1.76
CA ALA A 119 2.43 23.71 -1.83
C ALA A 119 3.91 23.76 -2.23
N LYS A 120 4.65 22.70 -1.96
CA LYS A 120 6.03 22.44 -2.41
C LYS A 120 6.28 20.95 -2.47
N PHE A 121 7.15 20.50 -3.35
CA PHE A 121 7.54 19.09 -3.45
C PHE A 121 8.57 18.72 -2.36
N SER A 122 8.11 18.74 -1.10
CA SER A 122 8.87 18.22 0.03
C SER A 122 8.18 16.97 0.59
N PRO A 123 8.91 16.05 1.23
CA PRO A 123 8.32 14.84 1.80
C PRO A 123 7.13 15.10 2.72
N ASP A 124 7.22 16.12 3.58
CA ASP A 124 6.17 16.44 4.54
C ASP A 124 4.93 17.00 3.84
N ALA A 125 5.09 17.96 2.91
CA ALA A 125 3.97 18.52 2.18
C ALA A 125 3.21 17.45 1.37
N VAL A 126 3.91 16.51 0.75
CA VAL A 126 3.29 15.36 0.06
C VAL A 126 2.56 14.44 1.06
N ARG A 127 3.13 14.18 2.23
CA ARG A 127 2.47 13.39 3.28
C ARG A 127 1.20 14.05 3.80
N ASP A 128 1.23 15.36 3.98
CA ASP A 128 0.09 16.14 4.46
C ASP A 128 -1.08 16.06 3.47
N GLU A 129 -0.82 16.18 2.16
CA GLU A 129 -1.86 16.03 1.14
C GLU A 129 -2.41 14.60 1.09
N LYS A 130 -1.56 13.58 1.17
CA LYS A 130 -2.01 12.18 1.28
C LYS A 130 -2.88 11.95 2.51
N LEU A 131 -2.54 12.54 3.64
CA LEU A 131 -3.30 12.42 4.88
C LEU A 131 -4.70 13.02 4.74
N LYS A 132 -4.88 14.11 4.01
CA LYS A 132 -6.20 14.69 3.72
C LYS A 132 -7.08 13.69 2.96
N VAL A 133 -6.54 13.01 1.95
CA VAL A 133 -7.26 11.96 1.22
C VAL A 133 -7.74 10.87 2.17
N ILE A 134 -6.83 10.31 2.98
CA ILE A 134 -7.18 9.25 3.93
C ILE A 134 -8.28 9.68 4.91
N ARG A 135 -8.24 10.93 5.38
CA ARG A 135 -9.26 11.47 6.30
C ARG A 135 -10.61 11.72 5.65
N ALA A 136 -10.63 11.90 4.33
CA ALA A 136 -11.85 12.11 3.56
C ALA A 136 -12.55 10.82 3.15
N LEU A 137 -11.92 9.66 3.32
CA LEU A 137 -12.52 8.38 2.97
C LEU A 137 -13.60 7.98 3.96
N ASP A 138 -14.73 7.56 3.43
CA ASP A 138 -15.75 6.89 4.20
C ASP A 138 -15.30 5.47 4.62
N PRO A 139 -15.77 4.97 5.76
CA PRO A 139 -15.49 3.60 6.18
C PRO A 139 -16.03 2.58 5.16
N ILE A 140 -15.17 1.65 4.76
CA ILE A 140 -15.56 0.55 3.88
C ILE A 140 -16.48 -0.41 4.64
N ASN A 141 -17.66 -0.68 4.12
CA ASN A 141 -18.59 -1.64 4.67
C ASN A 141 -18.38 -3.03 4.08
N SER A 142 -18.68 -4.07 4.84
CA SER A 142 -18.55 -5.46 4.38
C SER A 142 -19.38 -5.79 3.13
N LYS A 143 -20.51 -5.10 2.94
CA LYS A 143 -21.38 -5.23 1.74
C LYS A 143 -20.74 -4.67 0.47
N ASP A 144 -19.75 -3.80 0.61
CA ASP A 144 -19.05 -3.15 -0.50
C ASP A 144 -17.80 -3.96 -0.93
N ILE A 145 -17.57 -5.11 -0.28
CA ILE A 145 -16.41 -5.96 -0.52
C ILE A 145 -16.84 -7.28 -1.14
N VAL A 146 -16.28 -7.60 -2.30
CA VAL A 146 -16.37 -8.93 -2.90
C VAL A 146 -15.03 -9.63 -2.72
N ARG A 147 -15.07 -10.84 -2.15
CA ARG A 147 -13.88 -11.66 -1.92
C ARG A 147 -13.95 -12.94 -2.73
N GLY A 148 -12.83 -13.36 -3.26
CA GLY A 148 -12.70 -14.61 -3.98
C GLY A 148 -11.32 -15.22 -3.79
N GLN A 149 -11.18 -16.46 -4.21
CA GLN A 149 -9.91 -17.18 -4.28
C GLN A 149 -9.75 -17.68 -5.71
N TYR A 150 -8.53 -17.67 -6.23
CA TYR A 150 -8.29 -18.20 -7.56
C TYR A 150 -8.38 -19.72 -7.57
N SER A 151 -8.94 -20.25 -8.65
CA SER A 151 -9.10 -21.68 -8.90
C SER A 151 -7.90 -22.25 -9.64
N ALA A 152 -7.72 -23.56 -9.58
CA ALA A 152 -6.75 -24.24 -10.42
C ALA A 152 -7.09 -24.06 -11.91
N VAL A 153 -6.06 -23.82 -12.75
CA VAL A 153 -6.21 -23.72 -14.20
C VAL A 153 -5.06 -24.46 -14.88
N GLY A 154 -5.37 -25.49 -15.64
CA GLY A 154 -4.35 -26.33 -16.27
C GLY A 154 -3.45 -27.00 -15.25
N THR A 155 -2.15 -26.69 -15.28
CA THR A 155 -1.14 -27.18 -14.32
C THR A 155 -0.95 -26.25 -13.11
N GLU A 156 -1.56 -25.07 -13.12
CA GLU A 156 -1.46 -24.10 -12.03
C GLU A 156 -2.41 -24.49 -10.89
N LYS A 157 -1.86 -24.54 -9.67
CA LYS A 157 -2.62 -24.86 -8.47
C LYS A 157 -3.58 -23.73 -8.09
N GLY A 158 -4.78 -24.10 -7.63
CA GLY A 158 -5.68 -23.15 -6.98
C GLY A 158 -5.15 -22.69 -5.62
N TYR A 159 -5.78 -21.63 -5.08
CA TYR A 159 -5.36 -21.04 -3.80
C TYR A 159 -5.29 -22.07 -2.67
N LEU A 160 -6.33 -22.89 -2.50
CA LEU A 160 -6.41 -23.88 -1.42
C LEU A 160 -5.31 -24.95 -1.52
N GLU A 161 -4.91 -25.28 -2.74
CA GLU A 161 -3.85 -26.26 -3.00
C GLU A 161 -2.45 -25.66 -2.84
N ALA A 162 -2.35 -24.34 -3.00
CA ALA A 162 -1.10 -23.60 -2.90
C ALA A 162 -0.76 -23.20 -1.45
N VAL A 163 -1.75 -23.17 -0.56
CA VAL A 163 -1.56 -22.86 0.87
C VAL A 163 -1.31 -24.15 1.65
N GLU A 164 -0.21 -24.23 2.38
CA GLU A 164 0.21 -25.41 3.14
C GLU A 164 -0.79 -25.85 4.22
N ASN A 165 -1.58 -24.91 4.77
CA ASN A 165 -2.61 -25.16 5.77
C ASN A 165 -3.92 -24.46 5.39
N PRO A 166 -4.69 -25.00 4.42
CA PRO A 166 -5.98 -24.43 4.05
C PRO A 166 -6.96 -24.50 5.22
N ARG A 167 -7.65 -23.40 5.49
CA ARG A 167 -8.75 -23.33 6.49
C ARG A 167 -10.07 -23.74 5.88
#